data_b509a6835716110981866a8e3e553849
#
_entry.id   b509a6835716110981866a8e3e553849
#
_cell.length_a   1.000
_cell.length_b   1.000
_cell.length_c   1.000
_cell.angle_alpha   90.00
_cell.angle_beta   90.00
_cell.angle_gamma   90.00
#
_symmetry.space_group_name_H-M   'P 1'
#
loop_
_entity.id
_entity.type
_entity.pdbx_description
1 polymer ?
#
loop_
_entity_poly.entity_id
_entity_poly.type
_entity_poly.pdbx_seq_one_letter_code
_entity_poly.pdbx_strand_id
1 'polypeptide(L)'
;YTDGSCIGNPGPGGWAAVNLCDGKQIELSGGASDTTNNRMELMGLIQGLKALDKDTTGVKIYSDSQYVVRAFNDGWLKSWKRNGWKRKEGPVKNLDLWKELDKLTAQRKCTFIWVKGHNGNQYNELCDQMACAESAKYADGCGEENERPADILFSVDDILAALDEVLKEAQKREHGVETPCGGMELCDYCRSDDGQFLCAKAFVRRREFLSNGMDSE
;
A
#
# COMPACT_ATOMS: atom_id res chain seq x y z
N TYR A 1 -14.21 6.57 2.94
CA TYR A 1 -15.10 6.02 1.91
C TYR A 1 -14.30 5.06 1.04
N THR A 2 -14.92 3.98 0.58
CA THR A 2 -14.25 2.98 -0.26
C THR A 2 -15.24 2.39 -1.24
N ASP A 3 -14.71 2.01 -2.42
CA ASP A 3 -15.47 1.33 -3.47
C ASP A 3 -14.57 0.42 -4.30
N GLY A 4 -15.19 -0.52 -5.03
CA GLY A 4 -14.53 -1.44 -5.94
C GLY A 4 -15.34 -1.68 -7.20
N SER A 5 -14.66 -1.75 -8.34
CA SER A 5 -15.25 -1.99 -9.65
C SER A 5 -14.55 -3.15 -10.35
N CYS A 6 -15.28 -3.91 -11.17
CA CYS A 6 -14.70 -4.98 -11.98
C CYS A 6 -15.46 -5.15 -13.29
N ILE A 7 -14.73 -5.10 -14.40
CA ILE A 7 -15.27 -5.32 -15.73
C ILE A 7 -15.27 -6.81 -16.02
N GLY A 8 -16.46 -7.45 -16.08
CA GLY A 8 -16.61 -8.87 -16.43
C GLY A 8 -16.53 -9.88 -15.26
N ASN A 9 -16.20 -9.54 -14.08
CA ASN A 9 -16.23 -10.28 -12.79
C ASN A 9 -16.18 -11.85 -12.85
N PRO A 10 -15.00 -12.52 -13.07
CA PRO A 10 -13.66 -11.95 -13.02
C PRO A 10 -13.26 -11.18 -14.27
N GLY A 11 -12.28 -10.28 -14.11
CA GLY A 11 -11.70 -9.46 -15.15
C GLY A 11 -10.94 -8.26 -14.61
N PRO A 12 -10.62 -7.28 -15.45
CA PRO A 12 -9.95 -6.06 -15.02
C PRO A 12 -10.78 -5.33 -13.97
N GLY A 13 -10.15 -4.93 -12.88
CA GLY A 13 -10.85 -4.26 -11.80
C GLY A 13 -10.03 -3.14 -11.16
N GLY A 14 -10.74 -2.20 -10.54
CA GLY A 14 -10.19 -1.08 -9.83
C GLY A 14 -10.78 -0.92 -8.45
N TRP A 15 -10.03 -0.33 -7.56
CA TRP A 15 -10.44 0.03 -6.20
C TRP A 15 -10.14 1.50 -5.94
N ALA A 16 -10.91 2.09 -5.04
CA ALA A 16 -10.67 3.44 -4.58
C ALA A 16 -10.95 3.60 -3.09
N ALA A 17 -10.25 4.56 -2.48
CA ALA A 17 -10.50 5.00 -1.12
C ALA A 17 -10.33 6.52 -1.02
N VAL A 18 -11.21 7.17 -0.27
CA VAL A 18 -11.13 8.58 0.09
C VAL A 18 -11.09 8.70 1.60
N ASN A 19 -9.93 9.08 2.13
CA ASN A 19 -9.72 9.31 3.55
C ASN A 19 -9.90 10.79 3.88
N LEU A 20 -10.76 11.07 4.86
CA LEU A 20 -10.99 12.42 5.38
C LEU A 20 -10.43 12.47 6.81
N CYS A 21 -9.35 13.21 7.01
CA CYS A 21 -8.67 13.30 8.29
C CYS A 21 -8.17 14.74 8.51
N ASP A 22 -8.53 15.35 9.63
CA ASP A 22 -8.08 16.70 10.04
C ASP A 22 -8.24 17.77 8.95
N GLY A 23 -9.38 17.74 8.25
CA GLY A 23 -9.70 18.68 7.16
C GLY A 23 -8.93 18.41 5.86
N LYS A 24 -8.15 17.34 5.78
CA LYS A 24 -7.47 16.89 4.56
C LYS A 24 -8.24 15.75 3.92
N GLN A 25 -8.23 15.75 2.59
CA GLN A 25 -8.75 14.67 1.76
C GLN A 25 -7.57 13.98 1.08
N ILE A 26 -7.49 12.65 1.24
CA ILE A 26 -6.48 11.81 0.61
C ILE A 26 -7.22 10.81 -0.27
N GLU A 27 -6.94 10.86 -1.56
CA GLU A 27 -7.52 9.99 -2.57
C GLU A 27 -6.51 8.90 -2.94
N LEU A 28 -6.97 7.67 -2.98
CA LEU A 28 -6.17 6.49 -3.28
C LEU A 28 -6.93 5.64 -4.28
N SER A 29 -6.26 5.16 -5.31
CA SER A 29 -6.84 4.22 -6.27
C SER A 29 -5.78 3.28 -6.81
N GLY A 30 -6.23 2.20 -7.43
CA GLY A 30 -5.40 1.23 -8.11
C GLY A 30 -6.25 0.08 -8.63
N GLY A 31 -5.64 -0.91 -9.25
CA GLY A 31 -6.41 -2.00 -9.85
C GLY A 31 -5.58 -3.25 -10.10
N ALA A 32 -6.18 -4.20 -10.80
CA ALA A 32 -5.57 -5.43 -11.26
C ALA A 32 -6.20 -5.89 -12.58
N SER A 33 -5.42 -6.57 -13.43
CA SER A 33 -5.84 -7.09 -14.73
C SER A 33 -6.82 -8.27 -14.64
N ASP A 34 -6.72 -9.06 -13.57
CA ASP A 34 -7.60 -10.22 -13.32
C ASP A 34 -8.01 -10.27 -11.83
N THR A 35 -9.25 -9.91 -11.57
CA THR A 35 -9.78 -9.81 -10.21
C THR A 35 -11.30 -10.01 -10.18
N THR A 36 -11.92 -9.73 -9.03
CA THR A 36 -13.36 -9.73 -8.87
C THR A 36 -13.82 -8.48 -8.12
N ASN A 37 -15.07 -8.08 -8.31
CA ASN A 37 -15.63 -6.92 -7.63
C ASN A 37 -15.43 -7.00 -6.10
N ASN A 38 -15.73 -8.12 -5.49
CA ASN A 38 -15.55 -8.29 -4.04
C ASN A 38 -14.08 -8.16 -3.58
N ARG A 39 -13.11 -8.53 -4.42
CA ARG A 39 -11.70 -8.32 -4.10
C ARG A 39 -11.33 -6.85 -4.16
N MET A 40 -11.86 -6.11 -5.13
CA MET A 40 -11.61 -4.67 -5.26
C MET A 40 -12.25 -3.88 -4.11
N GLU A 41 -13.44 -4.24 -3.70
CA GLU A 41 -14.10 -3.69 -2.51
C GLU A 41 -13.24 -3.85 -1.24
N LEU A 42 -12.71 -5.07 -1.03
CA LEU A 42 -11.81 -5.34 0.10
C LEU A 42 -10.48 -4.60 -0.04
N MET A 43 -9.95 -4.51 -1.26
CA MET A 43 -8.68 -3.83 -1.53
C MET A 43 -8.78 -2.33 -1.26
N GLY A 44 -9.84 -1.66 -1.70
CA GLY A 44 -10.08 -0.25 -1.41
C GLY A 44 -10.09 0.02 0.09
N LEU A 45 -10.78 -0.83 0.86
CA LEU A 45 -10.81 -0.71 2.32
C LEU A 45 -9.43 -0.96 2.96
N ILE A 46 -8.70 -1.97 2.51
CA ILE A 46 -7.35 -2.29 3.02
C ILE A 46 -6.40 -1.12 2.77
N GLN A 47 -6.36 -0.60 1.55
CA GLN A 47 -5.46 0.50 1.20
C GLN A 47 -5.84 1.81 1.89
N GLY A 48 -7.14 2.10 2.01
CA GLY A 48 -7.63 3.22 2.80
C GLY A 48 -7.18 3.15 4.26
N LEU A 49 -7.27 1.98 4.90
CA LEU A 49 -6.82 1.78 6.29
C LEU A 49 -5.29 1.82 6.44
N LYS A 50 -4.54 1.32 5.46
CA LYS A 50 -3.06 1.38 5.47
C LYS A 50 -2.53 2.80 5.37
N ALA A 51 -3.23 3.67 4.65
CA ALA A 51 -2.85 5.07 4.49
C ALA A 51 -3.12 5.94 5.72
N LEU A 52 -3.84 5.42 6.72
CA LEU A 52 -4.03 6.11 8.00
C LEU A 52 -2.85 5.84 8.94
N ASP A 53 -2.52 6.82 9.75
CA ASP A 53 -1.53 6.66 10.81
C ASP A 53 -1.89 5.46 11.71
N LYS A 54 -0.87 4.76 12.20
CA LYS A 54 -1.06 3.54 13.01
C LYS A 54 -1.88 3.78 14.28
N ASP A 55 -1.78 4.97 14.83
CA ASP A 55 -2.45 5.35 16.08
C ASP A 55 -3.85 5.94 15.84
N THR A 56 -4.28 6.05 14.57
CA THR A 56 -5.63 6.54 14.25
C THR A 56 -6.69 5.57 14.77
N THR A 57 -7.57 6.05 15.64
CA THR A 57 -8.67 5.29 16.22
C THR A 57 -10.02 5.97 15.93
N GLY A 58 -11.12 5.25 16.13
CA GLY A 58 -12.46 5.81 15.91
C GLY A 58 -12.78 6.01 14.42
N VAL A 59 -12.24 5.16 13.56
CA VAL A 59 -12.41 5.25 12.11
C VAL A 59 -13.84 4.91 11.69
N LYS A 60 -14.51 5.80 10.98
CA LYS A 60 -15.80 5.55 10.35
C LYS A 60 -15.57 5.17 8.89
N ILE A 61 -16.03 4.00 8.51
CA ILE A 61 -15.88 3.43 7.18
C ILE A 61 -17.24 3.43 6.49
N TYR A 62 -17.30 4.09 5.36
CA TYR A 62 -18.51 4.19 4.53
C TYR A 62 -18.29 3.39 3.25
N SER A 63 -19.18 2.45 2.96
CA SER A 63 -19.15 1.65 1.73
C SER A 63 -20.56 1.22 1.36
N ASP A 64 -20.86 1.10 0.07
CA ASP A 64 -22.10 0.53 -0.44
C ASP A 64 -22.02 -0.99 -0.64
N SER A 65 -20.83 -1.56 -0.45
CA SER A 65 -20.63 -3.00 -0.45
C SER A 65 -21.30 -3.69 0.75
N GLN A 66 -22.45 -4.30 0.52
CA GLN A 66 -23.10 -5.13 1.55
C GLN A 66 -22.21 -6.30 1.97
N TYR A 67 -21.39 -6.82 1.06
CA TYR A 67 -20.45 -7.90 1.36
C TYR A 67 -19.44 -7.50 2.45
N VAL A 68 -18.90 -6.30 2.35
CA VAL A 68 -17.94 -5.75 3.33
C VAL A 68 -18.67 -5.38 4.62
N VAL A 69 -19.68 -4.52 4.54
CA VAL A 69 -20.32 -3.95 5.73
C VAL A 69 -21.00 -5.03 6.60
N ARG A 70 -21.68 -5.99 5.99
CA ARG A 70 -22.35 -7.08 6.73
C ARG A 70 -21.36 -8.04 7.37
N ALA A 71 -20.20 -8.27 6.76
CA ALA A 71 -19.18 -9.14 7.36
C ALA A 71 -18.76 -8.67 8.76
N PHE A 72 -18.73 -7.36 8.98
CA PHE A 72 -18.45 -6.77 10.30
C PHE A 72 -19.71 -6.62 11.16
N ASN A 73 -20.77 -6.03 10.63
CA ASN A 73 -21.96 -5.69 11.40
C ASN A 73 -22.80 -6.92 11.79
N ASP A 74 -22.94 -7.90 10.89
CA ASP A 74 -23.66 -9.15 11.15
C ASP A 74 -22.76 -10.21 11.83
N GLY A 75 -21.48 -9.87 12.08
CA GLY A 75 -20.54 -10.72 12.81
C GLY A 75 -20.02 -11.91 12.02
N TRP A 76 -20.08 -11.89 10.68
CA TRP A 76 -19.55 -12.98 9.84
C TRP A 76 -18.06 -13.17 10.07
N LEU A 77 -17.27 -12.09 10.13
CA LEU A 77 -15.84 -12.12 10.39
C LEU A 77 -15.52 -12.83 11.72
N LYS A 78 -16.25 -12.49 12.79
CA LYS A 78 -16.11 -13.15 14.11
C LYS A 78 -16.43 -14.64 14.04
N SER A 79 -17.46 -15.00 13.29
CA SER A 79 -17.86 -16.40 13.08
C SER A 79 -16.78 -17.16 12.29
N TRP A 80 -16.27 -16.58 11.21
CA TRP A 80 -15.22 -17.21 10.41
C TRP A 80 -13.95 -17.44 11.22
N LYS A 81 -13.51 -16.48 12.00
CA LYS A 81 -12.35 -16.62 12.91
C LYS A 81 -12.55 -17.78 13.89
N ARG A 82 -13.69 -17.83 14.58
CA ARG A 82 -14.01 -18.89 15.54
C ARG A 82 -14.02 -20.28 14.90
N ASN A 83 -14.43 -20.36 13.63
CA ASN A 83 -14.53 -21.62 12.88
C ASN A 83 -13.26 -21.95 12.05
N GLY A 84 -12.11 -21.32 12.39
CA GLY A 84 -10.84 -21.56 11.67
C GLY A 84 -10.88 -21.11 10.21
N TRP A 85 -11.59 -20.03 9.90
CA TRP A 85 -11.75 -19.46 8.56
C TRP A 85 -12.46 -20.40 7.57
N LYS A 86 -13.38 -21.21 8.08
CA LYS A 86 -14.23 -22.13 7.31
C LYS A 86 -15.70 -21.74 7.41
N ARG A 87 -16.43 -21.99 6.33
CA ARG A 87 -17.89 -21.92 6.23
C ARG A 87 -18.45 -23.33 6.04
N LYS A 88 -19.76 -23.49 6.13
CA LYS A 88 -20.43 -24.78 5.84
C LYS A 88 -20.11 -25.28 4.43
N GLU A 89 -19.97 -24.36 3.49
CA GLU A 89 -19.78 -24.60 2.06
C GLU A 89 -18.29 -24.63 1.63
N GLY A 90 -17.36 -24.65 2.57
CA GLY A 90 -15.92 -24.66 2.28
C GLY A 90 -15.15 -23.46 2.87
N PRO A 91 -13.96 -23.16 2.39
CA PRO A 91 -13.16 -22.05 2.90
C PRO A 91 -13.83 -20.69 2.63
N VAL A 92 -13.48 -19.70 3.44
CA VAL A 92 -13.90 -18.32 3.20
C VAL A 92 -13.27 -17.81 1.90
N LYS A 93 -14.09 -17.28 0.99
CA LYS A 93 -13.58 -16.65 -0.23
C LYS A 93 -12.78 -15.39 0.14
N ASN A 94 -11.75 -15.07 -0.64
CA ASN A 94 -10.85 -13.91 -0.42
C ASN A 94 -10.22 -13.93 1.00
N LEU A 95 -9.84 -15.10 1.47
CA LEU A 95 -9.32 -15.32 2.80
C LEU A 95 -8.07 -14.50 3.10
N ASP A 96 -7.21 -14.33 2.10
CA ASP A 96 -6.02 -13.49 2.10
C ASP A 96 -6.36 -12.06 2.55
N LEU A 97 -7.28 -11.42 1.85
CA LEU A 97 -7.72 -10.05 2.12
C LEU A 97 -8.47 -9.92 3.45
N TRP A 98 -9.30 -10.91 3.80
CA TRP A 98 -10.00 -10.91 5.08
C TRP A 98 -9.08 -11.03 6.29
N LYS A 99 -8.00 -11.82 6.19
CA LYS A 99 -7.01 -11.91 7.26
C LYS A 99 -6.23 -10.62 7.42
N GLU A 100 -5.89 -9.96 6.32
CA GLU A 100 -5.22 -8.67 6.35
C GLU A 100 -6.13 -7.59 6.97
N LEU A 101 -7.38 -7.54 6.53
CA LEU A 101 -8.37 -6.60 7.05
C LEU A 101 -8.66 -6.81 8.54
N ASP A 102 -8.71 -8.07 8.99
CA ASP A 102 -8.83 -8.38 10.41
C ASP A 102 -7.67 -7.82 11.25
N LYS A 103 -6.42 -7.93 10.76
CA LYS A 103 -5.25 -7.33 11.43
C LYS A 103 -5.35 -5.81 11.50
N LEU A 104 -5.73 -5.16 10.40
CA LEU A 104 -5.83 -3.70 10.32
C LEU A 104 -6.94 -3.15 11.22
N THR A 105 -8.08 -3.83 11.30
CA THR A 105 -9.22 -3.40 12.12
C THR A 105 -9.08 -3.75 13.59
N ALA A 106 -8.32 -4.80 13.93
CA ALA A 106 -8.08 -5.19 15.33
C ALA A 106 -7.32 -4.11 16.12
N GLN A 107 -6.49 -3.32 15.47
CA GLN A 107 -5.71 -2.24 16.07
C GLN A 107 -6.45 -0.92 16.14
N ARG A 108 -7.64 -0.84 15.53
CA ARG A 108 -8.43 0.39 15.39
C ARG A 108 -9.87 0.15 15.82
N LYS A 109 -10.48 1.15 16.44
CA LYS A 109 -11.93 1.13 16.70
C LYS A 109 -12.66 1.57 15.43
N CYS A 110 -13.03 0.60 14.59
CA CYS A 110 -13.73 0.85 13.32
C CYS A 110 -15.25 0.73 13.47
N THR A 111 -15.97 1.62 12.80
CA THR A 111 -17.43 1.59 12.65
C THR A 111 -17.77 1.51 11.17
N PHE A 112 -18.49 0.47 10.76
CA PHE A 112 -18.86 0.24 9.36
C PHE A 112 -20.27 0.77 9.13
N ILE A 113 -20.40 1.64 8.14
CA ILE A 113 -21.64 2.34 7.79
C ILE A 113 -21.95 2.03 6.33
N TRP A 114 -23.08 1.38 6.12
CA TRP A 114 -23.56 1.16 4.77
C TRP A 114 -24.15 2.46 4.21
N VAL A 115 -23.79 2.78 2.98
CA VAL A 115 -24.37 3.86 2.19
C VAL A 115 -25.02 3.28 0.95
N LYS A 116 -26.05 3.94 0.45
CA LYS A 116 -26.66 3.53 -0.82
C LYS A 116 -25.80 4.06 -1.96
N GLY A 117 -25.32 3.16 -2.81
CA GLY A 117 -24.59 3.54 -4.03
C GLY A 117 -25.41 4.42 -4.96
N HIS A 118 -24.79 5.30 -5.71
CA HIS A 118 -25.38 6.21 -6.68
C HIS A 118 -26.59 7.01 -6.13
N ASN A 119 -26.48 7.54 -4.92
CA ASN A 119 -27.55 8.23 -4.23
C ASN A 119 -27.15 9.62 -3.71
N GLY A 120 -26.29 10.33 -4.42
CA GLY A 120 -25.89 11.70 -4.09
C GLY A 120 -24.87 11.82 -2.94
N ASN A 121 -24.25 10.72 -2.49
CA ASN A 121 -23.16 10.80 -1.54
C ASN A 121 -21.86 11.13 -2.27
N GLN A 122 -21.42 12.38 -2.18
CA GLN A 122 -20.28 12.91 -2.92
C GLN A 122 -19.02 12.03 -2.86
N TYR A 123 -18.66 11.53 -1.69
CA TYR A 123 -17.43 10.75 -1.52
C TYR A 123 -17.57 9.30 -1.98
N ASN A 124 -18.78 8.72 -1.87
CA ASN A 124 -19.03 7.41 -2.44
C ASN A 124 -19.01 7.45 -3.97
N GLU A 125 -19.64 8.48 -4.56
CA GLU A 125 -19.62 8.67 -6.01
C GLU A 125 -18.22 8.97 -6.54
N LEU A 126 -17.39 9.70 -5.77
CA LEU A 126 -15.98 9.90 -6.10
C LEU A 126 -15.20 8.57 -6.09
N CYS A 127 -15.41 7.73 -5.07
CA CYS A 127 -14.78 6.41 -5.03
C CYS A 127 -15.22 5.53 -6.21
N ASP A 128 -16.51 5.50 -6.55
CA ASP A 128 -17.03 4.77 -7.72
C ASP A 128 -16.38 5.23 -9.01
N GLN A 129 -16.32 6.55 -9.25
CA GLN A 129 -15.66 7.11 -10.43
C GLN A 129 -14.18 6.72 -10.53
N MET A 130 -13.45 6.81 -9.42
CA MET A 130 -12.03 6.45 -9.36
C MET A 130 -11.83 4.94 -9.59
N ALA A 131 -12.63 4.08 -8.96
CA ALA A 131 -12.56 2.64 -9.12
C ALA A 131 -12.90 2.22 -10.57
N CYS A 132 -13.93 2.82 -11.18
CA CYS A 132 -14.28 2.61 -12.58
C CYS A 132 -13.17 3.07 -13.53
N ALA A 133 -12.55 4.22 -13.28
CA ALA A 133 -11.43 4.71 -14.07
C ALA A 133 -10.22 3.76 -14.01
N GLU A 134 -9.90 3.23 -12.82
CA GLU A 134 -8.83 2.25 -12.67
C GLU A 134 -9.16 0.94 -13.41
N SER A 135 -10.37 0.40 -13.28
CA SER A 135 -10.75 -0.82 -13.99
C SER A 135 -10.66 -0.68 -15.50
N ALA A 136 -10.97 0.50 -16.05
CA ALA A 136 -10.82 0.81 -17.48
C ALA A 136 -9.35 0.81 -17.92
N LYS A 137 -8.44 1.40 -17.14
CA LYS A 137 -6.99 1.39 -17.45
C LYS A 137 -6.45 -0.04 -17.59
N TYR A 138 -6.86 -0.93 -16.70
CA TYR A 138 -6.45 -2.34 -16.74
C TYR A 138 -7.13 -3.12 -17.87
N ALA A 139 -8.33 -2.75 -18.28
CA ALA A 139 -8.99 -3.32 -19.46
C ALA A 139 -8.28 -2.95 -20.76
N ASP A 140 -7.77 -1.73 -20.87
CA ASP A 140 -7.05 -1.22 -22.03
C ASP A 140 -5.56 -1.64 -22.05
N GLY A 141 -5.10 -2.42 -21.08
CA GLY A 141 -3.70 -2.84 -20.94
C GLY A 141 -2.74 -1.72 -20.58
N CYS A 142 -3.24 -0.56 -20.17
CA CYS A 142 -2.45 0.60 -19.74
C CYS A 142 -2.20 0.63 -18.21
N GLY A 143 -2.82 -0.28 -17.46
CA GLY A 143 -2.64 -0.38 -16.01
C GLY A 143 -1.27 -0.96 -15.68
N GLU A 144 -0.43 -0.23 -14.96
CA GLU A 144 0.72 -0.85 -14.29
C GLU A 144 0.16 -1.84 -13.27
N GLU A 145 0.51 -3.11 -13.42
CA GLU A 145 0.17 -4.11 -12.40
C GLU A 145 0.86 -3.69 -11.09
N ASN A 146 0.10 -3.05 -10.22
CA ASN A 146 0.51 -2.85 -8.84
C ASN A 146 0.40 -4.20 -8.08
N GLU A 147 0.92 -5.25 -8.68
CA GLU A 147 1.37 -6.42 -7.96
C GLU A 147 2.64 -6.01 -7.19
N ARG A 148 2.44 -5.32 -6.08
CA ARG A 148 3.33 -5.62 -4.97
C ARG A 148 2.90 -7.01 -4.52
N PRO A 149 3.71 -8.04 -4.76
CA PRO A 149 3.46 -9.34 -4.17
C PRO A 149 3.28 -9.08 -2.68
N ALA A 150 2.18 -9.56 -2.12
CA ALA A 150 1.87 -9.39 -0.70
C ALA A 150 2.92 -10.04 0.24
N ASP A 151 3.98 -10.60 -0.30
CA ASP A 151 4.99 -11.40 0.40
C ASP A 151 6.45 -11.16 -0.03
N ILE A 152 6.78 -10.05 -0.69
CA ILE A 152 8.18 -9.63 -0.67
C ILE A 152 8.38 -8.77 0.60
N LEU A 153 8.33 -9.40 1.74
CA LEU A 153 9.14 -9.04 2.87
C LEU A 153 10.59 -9.29 2.45
N PHE A 154 11.20 -8.29 1.81
CA PHE A 154 12.64 -8.26 1.77
C PHE A 154 13.10 -8.31 3.22
N SER A 155 13.73 -9.40 3.61
CA SER A 155 14.40 -9.44 4.90
C SER A 155 15.41 -8.28 4.91
N VAL A 156 15.74 -7.77 6.06
CA VAL A 156 16.80 -6.75 6.17
C VAL A 156 18.07 -7.24 5.47
N ASP A 157 18.29 -8.55 5.48
CA ASP A 157 19.42 -9.22 4.82
C ASP A 157 19.31 -9.18 3.29
N ASP A 158 18.11 -9.31 2.69
CA ASP A 158 17.91 -9.18 1.24
C ASP A 158 18.15 -7.73 0.77
N ILE A 159 17.73 -6.76 1.55
CA ILE A 159 17.98 -5.32 1.27
C ILE A 159 19.48 -5.02 1.38
N LEU A 160 20.15 -5.57 2.38
CA LEU A 160 21.59 -5.41 2.57
C LEU A 160 22.38 -6.07 1.45
N ALA A 161 21.99 -7.27 1.01
CA ALA A 161 22.62 -7.98 -0.12
C ALA A 161 22.46 -7.20 -1.43
N ALA A 162 21.27 -6.67 -1.72
CA ALA A 162 21.03 -5.85 -2.91
C ALA A 162 21.84 -4.53 -2.88
N LEU A 163 21.98 -3.89 -1.71
CA LEU A 163 22.80 -2.71 -1.53
C LEU A 163 24.30 -3.02 -1.72
N ASP A 164 24.78 -4.17 -1.26
CA ASP A 164 26.16 -4.62 -1.45
C ASP A 164 26.47 -4.90 -2.94
N GLU A 165 25.52 -5.44 -3.70
CA GLU A 165 25.69 -5.61 -5.16
C GLU A 165 25.77 -4.27 -5.89
N VAL A 166 24.90 -3.32 -5.57
CA VAL A 166 24.91 -1.97 -6.13
C VAL A 166 26.24 -1.25 -5.79
N LEU A 167 26.73 -1.41 -4.56
CA LEU A 167 27.99 -0.84 -4.12
C LEU A 167 29.20 -1.46 -4.86
N LYS A 168 29.19 -2.79 -5.07
CA LYS A 168 30.23 -3.48 -5.86
C LYS A 168 30.23 -3.05 -7.32
N GLU A 169 29.07 -2.83 -7.91
CA GLU A 169 28.92 -2.34 -9.28
C GLU A 169 29.40 -0.89 -9.41
N ALA A 170 29.09 -0.03 -8.43
CA ALA A 170 29.58 1.34 -8.36
C ALA A 170 31.09 1.39 -8.19
N GLN A 171 31.70 0.53 -7.35
CA GLN A 171 33.14 0.42 -7.17
C GLN A 171 33.86 -0.08 -8.43
N LYS A 172 33.25 -0.98 -9.22
CA LYS A 172 33.82 -1.40 -10.52
C LYS A 172 33.89 -0.26 -11.54
N ARG A 173 32.94 0.68 -11.48
CA ARG A 173 32.90 1.85 -12.36
C ARG A 173 33.93 2.93 -11.95
N GLU A 174 34.32 2.99 -10.68
CA GLU A 174 35.30 3.96 -10.17
C GLU A 174 36.75 3.64 -10.55
N HIS A 175 37.09 2.41 -10.93
CA HIS A 175 38.48 2.07 -11.32
C HIS A 175 38.92 2.57 -12.71
N GLY A 176 38.07 3.35 -13.41
CA GLY A 176 38.37 3.91 -14.74
C GLY A 176 38.43 5.45 -14.80
N VAL A 177 38.07 6.15 -13.72
CA VAL A 177 38.06 7.63 -13.72
C VAL A 177 38.64 8.13 -12.40
N GLU A 178 39.79 8.80 -12.43
CA GLU A 178 40.29 9.59 -11.30
C GLU A 178 39.29 10.69 -10.96
N THR A 179 38.56 10.52 -9.86
CA THR A 179 37.66 11.58 -9.38
C THR A 179 38.45 12.59 -8.55
N PRO A 180 38.26 13.91 -8.76
CA PRO A 180 39.00 14.96 -8.06
C PRO A 180 38.70 15.07 -6.55
N CYS A 181 37.86 14.25 -5.99
CA CYS A 181 37.40 14.38 -4.61
C CYS A 181 38.38 13.78 -3.60
N GLY A 182 39.46 14.50 -3.32
CA GLY A 182 40.48 14.17 -2.30
C GLY A 182 40.25 14.79 -0.92
N GLY A 183 39.12 15.38 -0.59
CA GLY A 183 38.90 16.10 0.66
C GLY A 183 37.50 15.94 1.26
N MET A 184 37.33 16.35 2.53
CA MET A 184 36.14 16.25 3.34
C MET A 184 35.01 17.24 2.94
N GLU A 185 35.14 18.00 1.89
CA GLU A 185 34.14 18.95 1.40
C GLU A 185 33.36 18.32 0.23
N LEU A 186 32.05 18.42 0.26
CA LEU A 186 31.15 18.05 -0.84
C LEU A 186 31.51 18.91 -2.05
N CYS A 187 32.10 18.31 -3.07
CA CYS A 187 32.39 19.00 -4.32
C CYS A 187 31.08 19.31 -5.07
N ASP A 188 31.13 20.36 -5.90
CA ASP A 188 29.95 20.78 -6.69
C ASP A 188 29.39 19.69 -7.62
N TYR A 189 30.22 18.69 -7.95
CA TYR A 189 29.82 17.50 -8.72
C TYR A 189 28.91 16.52 -7.95
N CYS A 190 28.87 16.60 -6.64
CA CYS A 190 28.05 15.76 -5.76
C CYS A 190 26.74 16.43 -5.36
N ARG A 191 26.47 17.62 -5.83
CA ARG A 191 25.19 18.34 -5.69
C ARG A 191 24.46 18.32 -7.02
N SER A 192 23.32 17.66 -7.09
CA SER A 192 22.33 18.01 -8.10
C SER A 192 21.61 19.30 -7.68
N ASP A 193 21.13 20.09 -8.62
CA ASP A 193 20.42 21.35 -8.39
C ASP A 193 19.16 21.18 -7.52
N ASP A 194 18.66 19.95 -7.37
CA ASP A 194 17.53 19.55 -6.53
C ASP A 194 17.93 18.90 -5.19
N GLY A 195 19.22 18.77 -4.89
CA GLY A 195 19.72 18.25 -3.61
C GLY A 195 19.55 16.75 -3.36
N GLN A 196 19.19 15.96 -4.36
CA GLN A 196 18.82 14.55 -4.19
C GLN A 196 19.96 13.54 -4.37
N PHE A 197 21.10 13.88 -4.97
CA PHE A 197 22.20 12.95 -5.18
C PHE A 197 23.37 13.19 -4.22
N LEU A 198 23.53 12.27 -3.28
CA LEU A 198 24.71 12.18 -2.44
C LEU A 198 25.74 11.23 -3.08
N CYS A 199 27.01 11.63 -3.15
CA CYS A 199 28.10 10.75 -3.57
C CYS A 199 28.13 9.47 -2.71
N ALA A 200 28.33 8.31 -3.34
CA ALA A 200 28.38 7.01 -2.66
C ALA A 200 29.37 6.98 -1.48
N LYS A 201 30.50 7.71 -1.56
CA LYS A 201 31.46 7.88 -0.45
C LYS A 201 30.88 8.62 0.75
N ALA A 202 30.03 9.62 0.54
CA ALA A 202 29.39 10.36 1.64
C ALA A 202 28.39 9.46 2.39
N PHE A 203 27.73 8.55 1.66
CA PHE A 203 26.76 7.61 2.25
C PHE A 203 27.44 6.55 3.14
N VAL A 204 28.59 6.01 2.70
CA VAL A 204 29.37 5.02 3.47
C VAL A 204 29.92 5.64 4.75
N ARG A 205 30.47 6.86 4.70
CA ARG A 205 30.98 7.55 5.90
C ARG A 205 29.88 7.96 6.88
N ARG A 206 28.70 8.30 6.39
CA ARG A 206 27.54 8.59 7.27
C ARG A 206 27.10 7.34 8.03
N ARG A 207 27.22 6.16 7.42
CA ARG A 207 26.93 4.87 8.08
C ARG A 207 27.94 4.54 9.18
N GLU A 208 29.23 4.75 8.94
CA GLU A 208 30.29 4.58 9.94
C GLU A 208 30.12 5.56 11.13
N PHE A 209 29.68 6.78 10.86
CA PHE A 209 29.41 7.76 11.91
C PHE A 209 28.19 7.40 12.78
N LEU A 210 27.15 6.82 12.18
CA LEU A 210 25.96 6.38 12.89
C LEU A 210 26.18 5.06 13.66
N SER A 211 27.03 4.16 13.18
CA SER A 211 27.38 2.92 13.86
C SER A 211 28.31 3.15 15.08
N ASN A 212 29.19 4.14 15.01
CA ASN A 212 30.11 4.47 16.11
C ASN A 212 29.50 5.41 17.18
N GLY A 213 28.30 5.95 16.95
CA GLY A 213 27.60 6.85 17.88
C GLY A 213 26.62 6.17 18.82
N MET A 214 26.41 4.85 18.72
CA MET A 214 25.47 4.11 19.58
C MET A 214 26.14 3.34 20.74
N ASP A 215 27.47 3.42 20.90
CA ASP A 215 28.19 2.71 21.97
C ASP A 215 28.73 3.63 23.07
N SER A 216 28.17 4.81 23.28
CA SER A 216 28.53 5.67 24.42
C SER A 216 27.32 6.48 24.90
N GLU A 217 26.49 5.85 25.75
CA GLU A 217 25.96 6.29 27.06
C GLU A 217 24.84 5.34 27.52
#